data_ecf3ec322fc6a9a63d5831f170e41225
#
_entry.id   ecf3ec322fc6a9a63d5831f170e41225
#
_cell.length_a   1.000
_cell.length_b   1.000
_cell.length_c   1.000
_cell.angle_alpha   90.00
_cell.angle_beta   90.00
_cell.angle_gamma   90.00
#
_symmetry.space_group_name_H-M   'P 1'
#
loop_
_entity.id
_entity.type
_entity.pdbx_description
1 polymer ?
#
loop_
_entity_poly.entity_id
_entity_poly.type
_entity_poly.pdbx_seq_one_letter_code
_entity_poly.pdbx_strand_id
1 'polypeptide(L)'
;LAKYQIEITCINALKRMGRFEPEERAALLREAEKVVQAAVELRCPVVQIMALTELDHLPDAARDAILLENLCAIADIGKPHGIKFQIEVVAFTAFNSLHHALDLIKQSGKDNLGVVVDFWHLHAGGGTTPDEVARMDKDLIYGVHFCDGRAAYPGEAWDEWVQRNHALGVGVVDIPALVVSVIATGHIGV
;
A
#
# COMPACT_ATOMS: atom_id res chain seq x y z
N LEU A 1 3.79 17.86 -18.30
CA LEU A 1 4.56 17.71 -17.07
C LEU A 1 5.82 18.56 -17.15
N ALA A 2 6.71 18.36 -18.11
CA ALA A 2 7.97 19.11 -18.23
C ALA A 2 7.78 20.65 -18.24
N LYS A 3 6.73 21.16 -18.89
CA LYS A 3 6.39 22.60 -18.92
C LYS A 3 6.19 23.21 -17.52
N TYR A 4 5.72 22.40 -16.56
CA TYR A 4 5.40 22.87 -15.21
C TYR A 4 6.39 22.35 -14.16
N GLN A 5 7.46 21.66 -14.57
CA GLN A 5 8.42 21.01 -13.67
C GLN A 5 7.77 20.10 -12.62
N ILE A 6 6.72 19.37 -13.05
CA ILE A 6 6.01 18.41 -12.19
C ILE A 6 6.61 17.04 -12.42
N GLU A 7 6.99 16.38 -11.33
CA GLU A 7 7.38 14.99 -11.28
C GLU A 7 6.22 14.13 -10.75
N ILE A 8 6.05 12.94 -11.33
CA ILE A 8 5.08 11.96 -10.83
C ILE A 8 5.84 11.02 -9.92
N THR A 9 5.47 10.99 -8.64
CA THR A 9 6.14 10.16 -7.63
C THR A 9 5.55 8.77 -7.52
N CYS A 10 4.24 8.62 -7.77
CA CYS A 10 3.55 7.33 -7.68
C CYS A 10 2.36 7.28 -8.66
N ILE A 11 2.10 6.10 -9.22
CA ILE A 11 0.84 5.78 -9.91
C ILE A 11 -0.05 5.01 -8.95
N ASN A 12 -1.20 5.56 -8.59
CA ASN A 12 -2.22 4.92 -7.76
C ASN A 12 -3.41 4.48 -8.64
N ALA A 13 -3.74 3.19 -8.81
CA ALA A 13 -3.09 2.02 -8.29
C ALA A 13 -3.46 0.77 -9.12
N LEU A 14 -2.62 -0.27 -9.01
CA LEU A 14 -3.00 -1.61 -9.42
C LEU A 14 -3.78 -2.26 -8.26
N LYS A 15 -5.10 -2.34 -8.42
CA LYS A 15 -6.04 -2.81 -7.39
C LYS A 15 -6.30 -4.30 -7.51
N ARG A 16 -6.81 -4.89 -6.40
CA ARG A 16 -7.22 -6.29 -6.35
C ARG A 16 -6.06 -7.24 -6.71
N MET A 17 -4.91 -7.02 -6.07
CA MET A 17 -3.74 -7.87 -6.30
C MET A 17 -3.94 -9.31 -5.78
N GLY A 18 -5.02 -9.59 -5.06
CA GLY A 18 -5.40 -10.92 -4.59
C GLY A 18 -6.14 -11.79 -5.62
N ARG A 19 -6.29 -11.37 -6.87
CA ARG A 19 -6.93 -12.19 -7.92
C ARG A 19 -6.13 -13.48 -8.15
N PHE A 20 -6.78 -14.65 -8.02
CA PHE A 20 -6.09 -15.95 -8.03
C PHE A 20 -6.68 -16.96 -9.02
N GLU A 21 -7.96 -16.81 -9.40
CA GLU A 21 -8.52 -17.66 -10.45
C GLU A 21 -7.73 -17.48 -11.76
N PRO A 22 -7.45 -18.53 -12.53
CA PRO A 22 -6.49 -18.49 -13.64
C PRO A 22 -6.68 -17.32 -14.61
N GLU A 23 -7.93 -17.04 -15.02
CA GLU A 23 -8.24 -15.94 -15.94
C GLU A 23 -8.10 -14.56 -15.27
N GLU A 24 -8.54 -14.44 -14.00
CA GLU A 24 -8.43 -13.20 -13.23
C GLU A 24 -6.96 -12.86 -12.90
N ARG A 25 -6.17 -13.88 -12.55
CA ARG A 25 -4.74 -13.73 -12.32
C ARG A 25 -4.01 -13.34 -13.61
N ALA A 26 -4.33 -13.97 -14.74
CA ALA A 26 -3.78 -13.58 -16.03
C ALA A 26 -4.16 -12.13 -16.39
N ALA A 27 -5.37 -11.69 -16.07
CA ALA A 27 -5.78 -10.30 -16.25
C ALA A 27 -5.00 -9.34 -15.33
N LEU A 28 -4.77 -9.71 -14.06
CA LEU A 28 -3.95 -8.94 -13.12
C LEU A 28 -2.54 -8.70 -13.67
N LEU A 29 -1.88 -9.74 -14.17
CA LEU A 29 -0.52 -9.61 -14.68
C LEU A 29 -0.47 -8.76 -15.96
N ARG A 30 -1.45 -8.89 -16.87
CA ARG A 30 -1.56 -7.98 -18.02
C ARG A 30 -1.82 -6.52 -17.62
N GLU A 31 -2.56 -6.28 -16.56
CA GLU A 31 -2.75 -4.92 -15.99
C GLU A 31 -1.45 -4.41 -15.40
N ALA A 32 -0.70 -5.23 -14.66
CA ALA A 32 0.60 -4.88 -14.12
C ALA A 32 1.59 -4.47 -15.25
N GLU A 33 1.66 -5.24 -16.34
CA GLU A 33 2.49 -4.88 -17.50
C GLU A 33 2.13 -3.50 -18.07
N LYS A 34 0.81 -3.22 -18.24
CA LYS A 34 0.33 -1.92 -18.74
C LYS A 34 0.67 -0.76 -17.81
N VAL A 35 0.50 -0.96 -16.50
CA VAL A 35 0.81 0.08 -15.50
C VAL A 35 2.31 0.32 -15.43
N VAL A 36 3.15 -0.72 -15.52
CA VAL A 36 4.60 -0.60 -15.59
C VAL A 36 5.01 0.16 -16.84
N GLN A 37 4.43 -0.15 -18.01
CA GLN A 37 4.71 0.59 -19.24
C GLN A 37 4.34 2.08 -19.10
N ALA A 38 3.19 2.39 -18.52
CA ALA A 38 2.78 3.76 -18.25
C ALA A 38 3.74 4.46 -17.27
N ALA A 39 4.21 3.76 -16.23
CA ALA A 39 5.18 4.28 -15.28
C ALA A 39 6.51 4.65 -15.95
N VAL A 40 6.99 3.79 -16.85
CA VAL A 40 8.20 4.05 -17.66
C VAL A 40 8.02 5.30 -18.52
N GLU A 41 6.93 5.41 -19.26
CA GLU A 41 6.64 6.55 -20.15
C GLU A 41 6.51 7.87 -19.36
N LEU A 42 5.93 7.82 -18.17
CA LEU A 42 5.76 8.95 -17.27
C LEU A 42 6.99 9.24 -16.41
N ARG A 43 8.01 8.39 -16.46
CA ARG A 43 9.19 8.42 -15.57
C ARG A 43 8.79 8.39 -14.09
N CYS A 44 7.74 7.65 -13.77
CA CYS A 44 7.25 7.48 -12.42
C CYS A 44 7.95 6.27 -11.78
N PRO A 45 8.65 6.43 -10.64
CA PRO A 45 9.46 5.35 -10.08
C PRO A 45 8.65 4.30 -9.31
N VAL A 46 7.43 4.64 -8.88
CA VAL A 46 6.64 3.81 -7.95
C VAL A 46 5.23 3.58 -8.47
N VAL A 47 4.76 2.35 -8.33
CA VAL A 47 3.35 1.97 -8.54
C VAL A 47 2.78 1.47 -7.22
N GLN A 48 1.63 1.99 -6.81
CA GLN A 48 0.90 1.49 -5.65
C GLN A 48 0.11 0.24 -6.01
N ILE A 49 0.14 -0.75 -5.13
CA ILE A 49 -0.62 -1.99 -5.26
C ILE A 49 -1.40 -2.26 -3.99
N MET A 50 -2.59 -2.84 -4.10
CA MET A 50 -3.42 -3.17 -2.96
C MET A 50 -4.26 -4.42 -3.18
N ALA A 51 -4.44 -5.22 -2.15
CA ALA A 51 -5.52 -6.19 -2.05
C ALA A 51 -6.77 -5.47 -1.53
N LEU A 52 -7.93 -5.92 -1.99
CA LEU A 52 -9.21 -5.51 -1.43
C LEU A 52 -9.88 -6.73 -0.77
N THR A 53 -11.19 -6.83 -0.87
CA THR A 53 -11.97 -7.88 -0.19
C THR A 53 -12.00 -9.23 -0.92
N GLU A 54 -11.31 -9.36 -2.05
CA GLU A 54 -11.37 -10.56 -2.90
C GLU A 54 -10.88 -11.84 -2.21
N LEU A 55 -10.04 -11.70 -1.16
CA LEU A 55 -9.48 -12.83 -0.42
C LEU A 55 -10.03 -12.98 1.01
N ASP A 56 -10.94 -12.10 1.47
CA ASP A 56 -11.41 -12.06 2.85
C ASP A 56 -12.15 -13.35 3.28
N HIS A 57 -12.67 -14.09 2.30
CA HIS A 57 -13.36 -15.36 2.51
C HIS A 57 -12.42 -16.56 2.70
N LEU A 58 -11.12 -16.39 2.49
CA LEU A 58 -10.12 -17.46 2.57
C LEU A 58 -9.44 -17.51 3.94
N PRO A 59 -9.00 -18.69 4.39
CA PRO A 59 -8.10 -18.82 5.53
C PRO A 59 -6.77 -18.07 5.30
N ASP A 60 -6.17 -17.56 6.38
CA ASP A 60 -4.95 -16.74 6.34
C ASP A 60 -3.82 -17.37 5.50
N ALA A 61 -3.51 -18.63 5.73
CA ALA A 61 -2.43 -19.31 5.00
C ALA A 61 -2.67 -19.41 3.47
N ALA A 62 -3.95 -19.58 3.06
CA ALA A 62 -4.30 -19.61 1.63
C ALA A 62 -4.22 -18.20 1.02
N ARG A 63 -4.67 -17.19 1.75
CA ARG A 63 -4.57 -15.78 1.37
C ARG A 63 -3.11 -15.37 1.19
N ASP A 64 -2.26 -15.70 2.15
CA ASP A 64 -0.84 -15.35 2.12
C ASP A 64 -0.09 -16.00 0.96
N ALA A 65 -0.40 -17.27 0.66
CA ALA A 65 0.20 -17.94 -0.49
C ALA A 65 -0.16 -17.26 -1.82
N ILE A 66 -1.42 -16.85 -1.99
CA ILE A 66 -1.89 -16.12 -3.18
C ILE A 66 -1.23 -14.74 -3.28
N LEU A 67 -1.23 -13.99 -2.17
CA LEU A 67 -0.60 -12.66 -2.13
C LEU A 67 0.88 -12.74 -2.45
N LEU A 68 1.61 -13.69 -1.85
CA LEU A 68 3.04 -13.88 -2.07
C LEU A 68 3.34 -14.22 -3.53
N GLU A 69 2.58 -15.14 -4.13
CA GLU A 69 2.73 -15.52 -5.54
C GLU A 69 2.52 -14.31 -6.47
N ASN A 70 1.46 -13.54 -6.24
CA ASN A 70 1.16 -12.37 -7.06
C ASN A 70 2.16 -11.22 -6.84
N LEU A 71 2.59 -10.97 -5.59
CA LEU A 71 3.63 -10.00 -5.29
C LEU A 71 4.94 -10.31 -6.01
N CYS A 72 5.36 -11.58 -6.00
CA CYS A 72 6.55 -12.02 -6.73
C CYS A 72 6.42 -11.77 -8.24
N ALA A 73 5.29 -12.16 -8.84
CA ALA A 73 5.06 -11.99 -10.26
C ALA A 73 5.00 -10.50 -10.68
N ILE A 74 4.30 -9.65 -9.91
CA ILE A 74 4.21 -8.21 -10.15
C ILE A 74 5.60 -7.57 -10.01
N ALA A 75 6.37 -7.92 -8.97
CA ALA A 75 7.72 -7.42 -8.76
C ALA A 75 8.64 -7.77 -9.94
N ASP A 76 8.56 -9.00 -10.46
CA ASP A 76 9.37 -9.45 -11.60
C ASP A 76 9.03 -8.70 -12.89
N ILE A 77 7.77 -8.28 -13.09
CA ILE A 77 7.37 -7.44 -14.23
C ILE A 77 8.02 -6.05 -14.15
N GLY A 78 8.05 -5.44 -12.97
CA GLY A 78 8.60 -4.08 -12.81
C GLY A 78 10.12 -4.02 -12.73
N LYS A 79 10.78 -5.08 -12.25
CA LYS A 79 12.22 -5.09 -11.97
C LYS A 79 13.11 -4.72 -13.17
N PRO A 80 12.91 -5.23 -14.40
CA PRO A 80 13.70 -4.87 -15.57
C PRO A 80 13.62 -3.39 -15.95
N HIS A 81 12.59 -2.71 -15.47
CA HIS A 81 12.30 -1.30 -15.75
C HIS A 81 12.67 -0.38 -14.58
N GLY A 82 13.21 -0.92 -13.48
CA GLY A 82 13.53 -0.16 -12.27
C GLY A 82 12.30 0.36 -11.51
N ILE A 83 11.12 -0.21 -11.78
CA ILE A 83 9.87 0.18 -11.10
C ILE A 83 9.76 -0.53 -9.75
N LYS A 84 9.47 0.25 -8.73
CA LYS A 84 9.17 -0.20 -7.37
C LYS A 84 7.67 -0.30 -7.16
N PHE A 85 7.24 -1.19 -6.26
CA PHE A 85 5.84 -1.31 -5.88
C PHE A 85 5.68 -1.07 -4.39
N GLN A 86 4.79 -0.12 -4.03
CA GLN A 86 4.40 0.09 -2.65
C GLN A 86 3.06 -0.58 -2.36
N ILE A 87 3.05 -1.40 -1.32
CA ILE A 87 1.84 -2.08 -0.84
C ILE A 87 1.08 -1.13 0.07
N GLU A 88 -0.19 -0.87 -0.23
CA GLU A 88 -1.12 -0.23 0.69
C GLU A 88 -1.94 -1.30 1.39
N VAL A 89 -1.85 -1.33 2.71
CA VAL A 89 -2.76 -2.13 3.54
C VAL A 89 -4.06 -1.36 3.74
N VAL A 90 -5.19 -2.05 3.62
CA VAL A 90 -6.51 -1.40 3.58
C VAL A 90 -7.32 -1.80 4.79
N ALA A 91 -7.69 -0.84 5.62
CA ALA A 91 -8.28 -1.02 6.95
C ALA A 91 -9.50 -1.94 7.02
N PHE A 92 -10.34 -1.96 5.99
CA PHE A 92 -11.59 -2.74 5.96
C PHE A 92 -11.46 -4.10 5.24
N THR A 93 -10.24 -4.58 5.06
CA THR A 93 -9.94 -5.89 4.45
C THR A 93 -9.23 -6.80 5.44
N ALA A 94 -9.15 -8.08 5.13
CA ALA A 94 -8.34 -9.01 5.91
C ALA A 94 -6.82 -8.75 5.79
N PHE A 95 -6.37 -7.96 4.81
CA PHE A 95 -4.98 -7.54 4.62
C PHE A 95 -4.81 -6.08 5.05
N ASN A 96 -4.86 -5.81 6.35
CA ASN A 96 -4.92 -4.48 6.95
C ASN A 96 -3.74 -4.11 7.87
N SER A 97 -2.68 -4.92 7.93
CA SER A 97 -1.55 -4.71 8.82
C SER A 97 -0.24 -4.48 8.04
N LEU A 98 0.49 -3.42 8.36
CA LEU A 98 1.84 -3.19 7.82
C LEU A 98 2.79 -4.32 8.17
N HIS A 99 2.70 -4.85 9.38
CA HIS A 99 3.54 -5.97 9.82
C HIS A 99 3.36 -7.18 8.90
N HIS A 100 2.12 -7.52 8.59
CA HIS A 100 1.80 -8.60 7.66
C HIS A 100 2.36 -8.32 6.24
N ALA A 101 2.23 -7.09 5.74
CA ALA A 101 2.80 -6.72 4.45
C ALA A 101 4.33 -6.84 4.42
N LEU A 102 5.01 -6.39 5.49
CA LEU A 102 6.46 -6.51 5.63
C LEU A 102 6.93 -7.96 5.70
N ASP A 103 6.18 -8.84 6.36
CA ASP A 103 6.48 -10.28 6.40
C ASP A 103 6.36 -10.92 5.01
N LEU A 104 5.37 -10.57 4.21
CA LEU A 104 5.23 -11.03 2.83
C LEU A 104 6.35 -10.47 1.93
N ILE A 105 6.73 -9.20 2.09
CA ILE A 105 7.87 -8.61 1.38
C ILE A 105 9.14 -9.40 1.70
N LYS A 106 9.42 -9.66 2.96
CA LYS A 106 10.57 -10.44 3.39
C LYS A 106 10.56 -11.86 2.82
N GLN A 107 9.42 -12.54 2.84
CA GLN A 107 9.26 -13.89 2.29
C GLN A 107 9.45 -13.91 0.76
N SER A 108 9.03 -12.87 0.05
CA SER A 108 9.17 -12.77 -1.40
C SER A 108 10.63 -12.72 -1.86
N GLY A 109 11.54 -12.20 -1.02
CA GLY A 109 12.94 -11.96 -1.38
C GLY A 109 13.12 -10.92 -2.50
N LYS A 110 12.10 -10.12 -2.81
CA LYS A 110 12.16 -9.09 -3.86
C LYS A 110 12.67 -7.77 -3.28
N ASP A 111 13.51 -7.09 -4.04
CA ASP A 111 14.18 -5.83 -3.65
C ASP A 111 13.46 -4.57 -4.16
N ASN A 112 12.38 -4.74 -4.91
CA ASN A 112 11.56 -3.66 -5.45
C ASN A 112 10.13 -3.65 -4.87
N LEU A 113 9.93 -4.28 -3.72
CA LEU A 113 8.71 -4.19 -2.92
C LEU A 113 8.95 -3.36 -1.67
N GLY A 114 7.99 -2.53 -1.33
CA GLY A 114 7.94 -1.74 -0.11
C GLY A 114 6.51 -1.44 0.29
N VAL A 115 6.30 -0.52 1.19
CA VAL A 115 4.98 -0.14 1.70
C VAL A 115 4.76 1.36 1.57
N VAL A 116 3.49 1.76 1.52
CA VAL A 116 3.07 3.12 1.84
C VAL A 116 2.55 3.15 3.27
N VAL A 117 2.97 4.14 4.04
CA VAL A 117 2.49 4.39 5.39
C VAL A 117 1.29 5.33 5.31
N ASP A 118 0.09 4.75 5.24
CA ASP A 118 -1.16 5.52 5.18
C ASP A 118 -1.75 5.68 6.58
N PHE A 119 -1.75 6.89 7.10
CA PHE A 119 -2.07 7.19 8.49
C PHE A 119 -3.50 6.78 8.88
N TRP A 120 -4.46 6.99 7.98
CA TRP A 120 -5.84 6.60 8.28
C TRP A 120 -6.02 5.09 8.25
N HIS A 121 -5.44 4.38 7.29
CA HIS A 121 -5.53 2.93 7.22
C HIS A 121 -4.86 2.26 8.44
N LEU A 122 -3.74 2.79 8.92
CA LEU A 122 -3.11 2.29 10.14
C LEU A 122 -3.99 2.52 11.38
N HIS A 123 -4.58 3.70 11.51
CA HIS A 123 -5.49 4.02 12.61
C HIS A 123 -6.75 3.15 12.56
N ALA A 124 -7.42 3.10 11.42
CA ALA A 124 -8.71 2.44 11.25
C ALA A 124 -8.59 0.90 11.26
N GLY A 125 -7.49 0.35 10.75
CA GLY A 125 -7.18 -1.08 10.79
C GLY A 125 -6.73 -1.57 12.17
N GLY A 126 -6.22 -0.66 13.02
CA GLY A 126 -5.82 -0.95 14.41
C GLY A 126 -4.66 -1.94 14.56
N GLY A 127 -4.03 -2.34 13.45
CA GLY A 127 -2.99 -3.36 13.44
C GLY A 127 -1.56 -2.84 13.51
N THR A 128 -1.35 -1.51 13.57
CA THR A 128 0.00 -0.92 13.56
C THR A 128 0.03 0.34 14.44
N THR A 129 0.96 0.37 15.37
CA THR A 129 1.17 1.48 16.28
C THR A 129 2.24 2.46 15.76
N PRO A 130 2.27 3.74 16.23
CA PRO A 130 3.36 4.67 15.92
C PRO A 130 4.75 4.12 16.27
N ASP A 131 4.89 3.40 17.39
CA ASP A 131 6.16 2.77 17.79
C ASP A 131 6.63 1.69 16.83
N GLU A 132 5.74 0.96 16.19
CA GLU A 132 6.07 -0.02 15.17
C GLU A 132 6.53 0.67 13.89
N VAL A 133 5.86 1.74 13.49
CA VAL A 133 6.30 2.58 12.36
C VAL A 133 7.71 3.14 12.61
N ALA A 134 7.99 3.65 13.81
CA ALA A 134 9.31 4.20 14.16
C ALA A 134 10.46 3.20 14.06
N ARG A 135 10.17 1.91 14.14
CA ARG A 135 11.16 0.82 14.03
C ARG A 135 11.30 0.23 12.62
N MET A 136 10.51 0.71 11.67
CA MET A 136 10.60 0.22 10.29
C MET A 136 11.93 0.57 9.63
N ASP A 137 12.36 -0.29 8.74
CA ASP A 137 13.46 0.03 7.81
C ASP A 137 12.97 1.12 6.84
N LYS A 138 13.62 2.28 6.88
CA LYS A 138 13.30 3.42 6.00
C LYS A 138 13.35 3.07 4.52
N ASP A 139 14.18 2.11 4.12
CA ASP A 139 14.38 1.72 2.73
C ASP A 139 13.21 0.88 2.19
N LEU A 140 12.30 0.42 3.08
CA LEU A 140 11.03 -0.21 2.73
C LEU A 140 9.85 0.77 2.69
N ILE A 141 10.01 2.02 3.11
CA ILE A 141 8.98 3.05 3.03
C ILE A 141 9.12 3.78 1.70
N TYR A 142 8.19 3.56 0.79
CA TYR A 142 8.21 4.18 -0.54
C TYR A 142 7.29 5.39 -0.67
N GLY A 143 6.39 5.58 0.30
CA GLY A 143 5.51 6.72 0.35
C GLY A 143 4.84 6.87 1.71
N VAL A 144 4.30 8.06 1.97
CA VAL A 144 3.52 8.37 3.16
C VAL A 144 2.26 9.11 2.75
N HIS A 145 1.10 8.61 3.16
CA HIS A 145 -0.17 9.28 2.95
C HIS A 145 -0.63 9.96 4.24
N PHE A 146 -0.61 11.29 4.21
CA PHE A 146 -1.13 12.13 5.28
C PHE A 146 -2.64 12.25 5.10
N CYS A 147 -3.38 11.54 5.90
CA CYS A 147 -4.84 11.54 5.85
C CYS A 147 -5.42 11.42 7.26
N ASP A 148 -6.56 12.01 7.45
CA ASP A 148 -7.31 12.01 8.70
C ASP A 148 -8.74 11.56 8.45
N GLY A 149 -9.41 11.16 9.49
CA GLY A 149 -10.77 10.65 9.40
C GLY A 149 -11.47 10.68 10.75
N ARG A 150 -12.71 10.25 10.76
CA ARG A 150 -13.48 10.03 11.97
C ARG A 150 -13.62 8.55 12.31
N ALA A 151 -13.92 8.27 13.53
CA ALA A 151 -14.35 6.91 13.90
C ALA A 151 -15.67 6.55 13.23
N ALA A 152 -15.85 5.27 12.90
CA ALA A 152 -17.14 4.77 12.48
C ALA A 152 -18.13 4.83 13.64
N TYR A 153 -19.39 5.18 13.37
CA TYR A 153 -20.46 5.09 14.36
C TYR A 153 -20.85 3.62 14.57
N PRO A 154 -21.37 3.26 15.77
CA PRO A 154 -21.84 1.91 16.03
C PRO A 154 -22.85 1.43 14.96
N GLY A 155 -22.54 0.33 14.28
CA GLY A 155 -23.38 -0.23 13.21
C GLY A 155 -23.27 0.45 11.85
N GLU A 156 -22.42 1.46 11.71
CA GLU A 156 -22.13 2.08 10.41
C GLU A 156 -21.31 1.14 9.52
N ALA A 157 -21.75 1.01 8.26
CA ALA A 157 -20.96 0.29 7.28
C ALA A 157 -19.69 1.09 6.92
N TRP A 158 -18.63 0.38 6.56
CA TRP A 158 -17.42 1.00 6.05
C TRP A 158 -17.71 1.81 4.78
N ASP A 159 -17.40 3.10 4.83
CA ASP A 159 -17.41 4.01 3.69
C ASP A 159 -16.21 4.95 3.80
N GLU A 160 -15.17 4.67 3.04
CA GLU A 160 -13.91 5.42 3.04
C GLU A 160 -14.15 6.91 2.71
N TRP A 161 -15.06 7.23 1.79
CA TRP A 161 -15.38 8.61 1.43
C TRP A 161 -15.96 9.41 2.58
N VAL A 162 -16.74 8.74 3.43
CA VAL A 162 -17.38 9.37 4.60
C VAL A 162 -16.46 9.42 5.80
N GLN A 163 -15.67 8.35 6.04
CA GLN A 163 -14.91 8.19 7.27
C GLN A 163 -13.50 8.77 7.17
N ARG A 164 -12.87 8.75 5.99
CA ARG A 164 -11.48 9.22 5.77
C ARG A 164 -11.37 10.68 5.36
N ASN A 165 -12.39 11.29 4.82
CA ASN A 165 -12.31 12.58 4.13
C ASN A 165 -12.40 13.78 5.08
N HIS A 166 -11.47 13.88 6.04
CA HIS A 166 -11.39 14.96 7.01
C HIS A 166 -10.11 15.78 6.83
N ALA A 167 -10.17 17.06 7.19
CA ALA A 167 -8.98 17.90 7.20
C ALA A 167 -7.98 17.40 8.28
N LEU A 168 -6.70 17.47 7.97
CA LEU A 168 -5.65 17.02 8.90
C LEU A 168 -5.74 17.73 10.25
N GLY A 169 -5.70 16.97 11.33
CA GLY A 169 -5.78 17.45 12.70
C GLY A 169 -7.18 17.79 13.19
N VAL A 170 -8.23 17.50 12.41
CA VAL A 170 -9.64 17.70 12.82
C VAL A 170 -10.29 16.36 13.14
N GLY A 171 -9.74 15.26 12.65
CA GLY A 171 -10.23 13.91 12.85
C GLY A 171 -9.70 13.25 14.11
N VAL A 172 -9.61 11.92 14.08
CA VAL A 172 -9.23 11.08 15.24
C VAL A 172 -7.86 10.44 15.10
N VAL A 173 -7.19 10.61 13.96
CA VAL A 173 -5.85 10.04 13.72
C VAL A 173 -4.80 10.84 14.48
N ASP A 174 -3.94 10.17 15.22
CA ASP A 174 -2.80 10.83 15.89
C ASP A 174 -1.70 11.17 14.87
N ILE A 175 -1.99 12.17 14.02
CA ILE A 175 -1.08 12.65 12.98
C ILE A 175 0.29 13.04 13.56
N PRO A 176 0.39 13.81 14.69
CA PRO A 176 1.68 14.15 15.25
C PRO A 176 2.53 12.93 15.63
N ALA A 177 1.94 11.92 16.28
CA ALA A 177 2.67 10.72 16.67
C ALA A 177 3.17 9.94 15.43
N LEU A 178 2.34 9.78 14.41
CA LEU A 178 2.72 9.09 13.17
C LEU A 178 3.80 9.85 12.37
N VAL A 179 3.72 11.19 12.31
CA VAL A 179 4.77 12.02 11.69
C VAL A 179 6.10 11.84 12.41
N VAL A 180 6.10 11.94 13.75
CA VAL A 180 7.32 11.71 14.55
C VAL A 180 7.89 10.32 14.32
N SER A 181 7.03 9.31 14.19
CA SER A 181 7.42 7.93 13.95
C SER A 181 8.09 7.76 12.59
N VAL A 182 7.51 8.32 11.53
CA VAL A 182 8.12 8.28 10.19
C VAL A 182 9.47 9.01 10.19
N ILE A 183 9.56 10.19 10.82
CA ILE A 183 10.83 10.93 10.95
C ILE A 183 11.87 10.09 11.71
N ALA A 184 11.46 9.37 12.76
CA ALA A 184 12.36 8.53 13.56
C ALA A 184 12.99 7.39 12.76
N THR A 185 12.36 6.89 11.70
CA THR A 185 12.97 5.91 10.79
C THR A 185 14.15 6.48 10.00
N GLY A 186 14.23 7.80 9.84
CA GLY A 186 15.15 8.47 8.92
C GLY A 186 14.66 8.52 7.47
N HIS A 187 13.37 8.19 7.22
CA HIS A 187 12.77 8.37 5.90
C HIS A 187 12.68 9.85 5.55
N ILE A 188 13.15 10.23 4.35
CA ILE A 188 13.18 11.60 3.83
C ILE A 188 12.50 11.71 2.45
N GLY A 189 11.74 10.68 2.07
CA GLY A 189 11.01 10.63 0.81
C GLY A 189 9.65 11.32 0.88
N VAL A 190 8.95 11.31 -0.24
CA VAL A 190 7.61 11.89 -0.42
C VAL A 190 6.53 10.89 -0.06
#